data_6460c87f62e58babbe1fa36d0c9bd5a1
#
_entry.id   6460c87f62e58babbe1fa36d0c9bd5a1
#
_cell.length_a   1.000
_cell.length_b   1.000
_cell.length_c   1.000
_cell.angle_alpha   90.00
_cell.angle_beta   90.00
_cell.angle_gamma   90.00
#
_symmetry.space_group_name_H-M   'P 1'
#
loop_
_entity.id
_entity.type
_entity.pdbx_description
1 polymer ?
#
loop_
_entity_poly.entity_id
_entity_poly.type
_entity_poly.pdbx_seq_one_letter_code
_entity_poly.pdbx_strand_id
1 'polypeptide(L)'
;IENNIKKIFTVQTRIEIARHPVLLEKAEKAGFKLFLVGIESPHDRILKQLQKGFTQDKIREAFKVLNNYNFYIHGYFIYGNIGETEEEMVYIADFAKELNLDTISFQKLRVEKYSPLKEVIAKTPGYYYDKNGGPLYSDQFSLKDLKRVRNKIKSRFYDIRQVKHIVSKVWRIGLIKKSDLLMFFFSLPLLLFRVLKREVLKRVKSKEPGFVGKIGRFFYQPS
;
A
#
# COMPACT_ATOMS: atom_id res chain seq x y z
N ILE A 1 28.16 -8.63 -5.58
CA ILE A 1 28.87 -7.81 -6.56
C ILE A 1 29.97 -8.65 -7.19
N GLU A 2 30.79 -9.33 -6.40
CA GLU A 2 31.91 -10.17 -6.89
C GLU A 2 31.47 -11.30 -7.83
N ASN A 3 30.30 -11.90 -7.60
CA ASN A 3 29.78 -13.01 -8.40
C ASN A 3 28.97 -12.58 -9.64
N ASN A 4 28.96 -11.30 -10.00
CA ASN A 4 28.27 -10.73 -11.18
C ASN A 4 26.80 -11.19 -11.34
N ILE A 5 26.07 -11.31 -10.23
CA ILE A 5 24.67 -11.77 -10.22
C ILE A 5 23.77 -10.62 -10.73
N LYS A 6 23.26 -10.77 -11.95
CA LYS A 6 22.30 -9.83 -12.57
C LYS A 6 20.87 -10.13 -12.15
N LYS A 7 20.50 -9.82 -10.91
CA LYS A 7 19.13 -9.97 -10.38
C LYS A 7 18.61 -8.65 -9.84
N ILE A 8 17.29 -8.53 -9.79
CA ILE A 8 16.60 -7.43 -9.12
C ILE A 8 16.23 -7.92 -7.71
N PHE A 9 16.68 -7.18 -6.71
CA PHE A 9 16.40 -7.48 -5.31
C PHE A 9 15.36 -6.52 -4.74
N THR A 10 14.53 -7.06 -3.85
CA THR A 10 13.61 -6.29 -3.01
C THR A 10 14.05 -6.42 -1.57
N VAL A 11 13.98 -5.33 -0.82
CA VAL A 11 14.28 -5.33 0.61
C VAL A 11 13.15 -4.64 1.39
N GLN A 12 12.75 -5.26 2.50
CA GLN A 12 11.92 -4.59 3.50
C GLN A 12 12.82 -4.03 4.58
N THR A 13 12.64 -2.77 4.92
CA THR A 13 13.52 -2.05 5.84
C THR A 13 12.75 -1.01 6.65
N ARG A 14 13.45 -0.44 7.62
CA ARG A 14 13.00 0.71 8.41
C ARG A 14 13.68 1.97 7.89
N ILE A 15 13.17 3.15 8.31
CA ILE A 15 13.71 4.45 7.88
C ILE A 15 15.18 4.64 8.30
N GLU A 16 15.64 3.95 9.37
CA GLU A 16 17.00 4.03 9.88
C GLU A 16 18.07 3.58 8.88
N ILE A 17 17.69 2.86 7.82
CA ILE A 17 18.61 2.51 6.71
C ILE A 17 19.25 3.76 6.09
N ALA A 18 18.55 4.89 6.12
CA ALA A 18 19.05 6.16 5.61
C ALA A 18 20.32 6.68 6.33
N ARG A 19 20.62 6.17 7.53
CA ARG A 19 21.85 6.50 8.28
C ARG A 19 23.08 5.79 7.74
N HIS A 20 22.93 4.90 6.76
CA HIS A 20 24.00 4.08 6.23
C HIS A 20 24.21 4.32 4.73
N PRO A 21 24.67 5.52 4.29
CA PRO A 21 24.79 5.86 2.87
C PRO A 21 25.71 4.89 2.12
N VAL A 22 26.81 4.43 2.71
CA VAL A 22 27.71 3.43 2.11
C VAL A 22 26.99 2.11 1.82
N LEU A 23 26.06 1.70 2.71
CA LEU A 23 25.25 0.50 2.49
C LEU A 23 24.24 0.73 1.35
N LEU A 24 23.63 1.91 1.27
CA LEU A 24 22.69 2.27 0.19
C LEU A 24 23.39 2.26 -1.18
N GLU A 25 24.61 2.82 -1.28
CA GLU A 25 25.41 2.76 -2.50
C GLU A 25 25.74 1.32 -2.91
N LYS A 26 26.17 0.49 -1.95
CA LYS A 26 26.43 -0.93 -2.21
C LYS A 26 25.16 -1.68 -2.62
N ALA A 27 24.02 -1.39 -2.00
CA ALA A 27 22.74 -1.98 -2.35
C ALA A 27 22.33 -1.60 -3.78
N GLU A 28 22.46 -0.33 -4.19
CA GLU A 28 22.17 0.11 -5.55
C GLU A 28 23.05 -0.61 -6.58
N LYS A 29 24.37 -0.68 -6.33
CA LYS A 29 25.33 -1.41 -7.18
C LYS A 29 25.07 -2.91 -7.24
N ALA A 30 24.57 -3.51 -6.15
CA ALA A 30 24.24 -4.92 -6.08
C ALA A 30 22.91 -5.30 -6.76
N GLY A 31 22.12 -4.31 -7.24
CA GLY A 31 20.87 -4.55 -7.94
C GLY A 31 19.63 -4.53 -7.05
N PHE A 32 19.71 -3.98 -5.82
CA PHE A 32 18.52 -3.67 -5.05
C PHE A 32 17.77 -2.52 -5.73
N LYS A 33 16.53 -2.79 -6.13
CA LYS A 33 15.68 -1.83 -6.86
C LYS A 33 14.44 -1.44 -6.09
N LEU A 34 13.90 -2.30 -5.23
CA LEU A 34 12.65 -2.06 -4.50
C LEU A 34 12.92 -2.00 -3.01
N PHE A 35 12.57 -0.87 -2.41
CA PHE A 35 12.65 -0.64 -0.97
C PHE A 35 11.24 -0.52 -0.40
N LEU A 36 10.89 -1.43 0.49
CA LEU A 36 9.62 -1.48 1.20
C LEU A 36 9.86 -0.93 2.61
N VAL A 37 9.37 0.27 2.88
CA VAL A 37 9.72 1.03 4.09
C VAL A 37 8.53 1.18 5.01
N GLY A 38 8.66 0.73 6.27
CA GLY A 38 7.67 0.94 7.32
C GLY A 38 7.72 2.38 7.84
N ILE A 39 6.72 3.19 7.50
CA ILE A 39 6.56 4.60 7.94
C ILE A 39 5.53 4.67 9.05
N GLU A 40 4.46 3.91 8.90
CA GLU A 40 3.35 3.69 9.80
C GLU A 40 2.39 4.87 9.93
N SER A 41 2.85 6.08 10.26
CA SER A 41 2.00 7.26 10.40
C SER A 41 2.73 8.56 10.08
N PRO A 42 2.05 9.58 9.55
CA PRO A 42 2.58 10.94 9.44
C PRO A 42 2.48 11.75 10.75
N HIS A 43 1.99 11.17 11.84
CA HIS A 43 1.70 11.90 13.08
C HIS A 43 2.54 11.39 14.24
N ASP A 44 3.31 12.28 14.90
CA ASP A 44 4.17 11.94 16.03
C ASP A 44 3.41 11.28 17.19
N ARG A 45 2.19 11.76 17.47
CA ARG A 45 1.30 11.16 18.46
C ARG A 45 1.05 9.68 18.17
N ILE A 46 0.73 9.34 16.93
CA ILE A 46 0.48 7.97 16.49
C ILE A 46 1.77 7.14 16.47
N LEU A 47 2.88 7.71 15.99
CA LEU A 47 4.19 7.06 16.00
C LEU A 47 4.61 6.67 17.42
N LYS A 48 4.36 7.56 18.40
CA LYS A 48 4.58 7.28 19.83
C LYS A 48 3.69 6.16 20.35
N GLN A 49 2.39 6.15 20.00
CA GLN A 49 1.47 5.05 20.34
C GLN A 49 1.94 3.70 19.78
N LEU A 50 2.45 3.72 18.54
CA LEU A 50 2.99 2.54 17.87
C LEU A 50 4.43 2.18 18.28
N GLN A 51 5.02 2.93 19.22
CA GLN A 51 6.37 2.73 19.76
C GLN A 51 7.46 2.68 18.67
N LYS A 52 7.38 3.56 17.67
CA LYS A 52 8.29 3.51 16.51
C LYS A 52 9.67 4.11 16.79
N GLY A 53 9.82 4.94 17.82
CA GLY A 53 11.10 5.52 18.21
C GLY A 53 11.65 6.61 17.28
N PHE A 54 10.86 7.06 16.31
CA PHE A 54 11.19 8.16 15.41
C PHE A 54 10.01 9.12 15.24
N THR A 55 10.29 10.32 14.73
CA THR A 55 9.33 11.41 14.52
C THR A 55 9.09 11.63 13.02
N GLN A 56 8.06 12.43 12.71
CA GLN A 56 7.75 12.88 11.36
C GLN A 56 8.97 13.54 10.69
N ASP A 57 9.71 14.38 11.41
CA ASP A 57 10.90 15.07 10.87
C ASP A 57 12.01 14.08 10.54
N LYS A 58 12.25 13.09 11.40
CA LYS A 58 13.21 12.01 11.10
C LYS A 58 12.81 11.19 9.87
N ILE A 59 11.51 11.01 9.64
CA ILE A 59 11.03 10.39 8.41
C ILE A 59 11.39 11.27 7.20
N ARG A 60 11.11 12.58 7.25
CA ARG A 60 11.46 13.51 6.16
C ARG A 60 12.96 13.51 5.86
N GLU A 61 13.80 13.57 6.90
CA GLU A 61 15.25 13.49 6.76
C GLU A 61 15.70 12.20 6.10
N ALA A 62 15.16 11.06 6.53
CA ALA A 62 15.47 9.76 5.95
C ALA A 62 15.10 9.70 4.46
N PHE A 63 13.93 10.23 4.08
CA PHE A 63 13.49 10.21 2.70
C PHE A 63 14.24 11.21 1.80
N LYS A 64 14.75 12.32 2.34
CA LYS A 64 15.71 13.17 1.61
C LYS A 64 16.97 12.38 1.20
N VAL A 65 17.46 11.50 2.07
CA VAL A 65 18.62 10.65 1.76
C VAL A 65 18.23 9.56 0.75
N LEU A 66 17.13 8.81 1.00
CA LEU A 66 16.70 7.69 0.13
C LEU A 66 16.38 8.15 -1.30
N ASN A 67 15.86 9.34 -1.48
CA ASN A 67 15.54 9.90 -2.79
C ASN A 67 16.77 10.27 -3.64
N ASN A 68 18.00 10.25 -3.09
CA ASN A 68 19.23 10.43 -3.86
C ASN A 68 19.63 9.17 -4.63
N TYR A 69 18.98 8.04 -4.39
CA TYR A 69 19.27 6.76 -5.02
C TYR A 69 18.18 6.34 -6.02
N ASN A 70 18.52 5.47 -6.95
CA ASN A 70 17.58 4.96 -7.96
C ASN A 70 16.75 3.79 -7.44
N PHE A 71 16.11 3.94 -6.28
CA PHE A 71 15.21 2.96 -5.70
C PHE A 71 13.76 3.26 -6.02
N TYR A 72 12.99 2.21 -6.27
CA TYR A 72 11.53 2.27 -6.19
C TYR A 72 11.12 2.12 -4.73
N ILE A 73 10.49 3.15 -4.18
CA ILE A 73 10.21 3.20 -2.75
C ILE A 73 8.72 3.02 -2.50
N HIS A 74 8.40 1.98 -1.75
CA HIS A 74 7.05 1.66 -1.33
C HIS A 74 6.89 1.91 0.17
N GLY A 75 5.96 2.77 0.57
CA GLY A 75 5.69 3.10 1.97
C GLY A 75 4.56 2.27 2.56
N TYR A 76 4.75 1.76 3.76
CA TYR A 76 3.70 1.12 4.56
C TYR A 76 3.17 2.09 5.61
N PHE A 77 1.83 2.17 5.73
CA PHE A 77 1.13 2.99 6.70
C PHE A 77 0.07 2.17 7.45
N ILE A 78 -0.25 2.62 8.65
CA ILE A 78 -1.36 2.11 9.47
C ILE A 78 -2.35 3.26 9.66
N TYR A 79 -3.64 3.01 9.51
CA TYR A 79 -4.71 3.97 9.73
C TYR A 79 -5.80 3.38 10.61
N GLY A 80 -6.66 4.24 11.17
CA GLY A 80 -7.68 3.85 12.14
C GLY A 80 -7.07 3.55 13.51
N ASN A 81 -6.07 4.35 13.90
CA ASN A 81 -5.44 4.28 15.20
C ASN A 81 -6.35 4.90 16.26
N ILE A 82 -6.06 4.63 17.54
CA ILE A 82 -6.83 5.20 18.67
C ILE A 82 -6.72 6.72 18.64
N GLY A 83 -7.86 7.40 18.64
CA GLY A 83 -7.96 8.86 18.61
C GLY A 83 -7.54 9.53 17.29
N GLU A 84 -7.42 8.78 16.20
CA GLU A 84 -7.10 9.32 14.87
C GLU A 84 -8.36 9.85 14.20
N THR A 85 -8.32 11.07 13.66
CA THR A 85 -9.42 11.67 12.92
C THR A 85 -9.42 11.25 11.45
N GLU A 86 -10.53 11.51 10.73
CA GLU A 86 -10.60 11.21 9.30
C GLU A 86 -9.58 12.04 8.51
N GLU A 87 -9.39 13.30 8.86
CA GLU A 87 -8.42 14.22 8.26
C GLU A 87 -6.99 13.71 8.45
N GLU A 88 -6.66 13.29 9.67
CA GLU A 88 -5.35 12.70 9.98
C GLU A 88 -5.09 11.44 9.14
N MET A 89 -6.07 10.54 9.03
CA MET A 89 -5.96 9.35 8.18
C MET A 89 -5.77 9.70 6.71
N VAL A 90 -6.53 10.67 6.18
CA VAL A 90 -6.44 11.08 4.77
C VAL A 90 -5.12 11.78 4.46
N TYR A 91 -4.54 12.49 5.44
CA TYR A 91 -3.23 13.16 5.31
C TYR A 91 -2.09 12.18 4.98
N ILE A 92 -2.25 10.89 5.24
CA ILE A 92 -1.30 9.85 4.77
C ILE A 92 -0.97 10.01 3.28
N ALA A 93 -1.97 10.36 2.46
CA ALA A 93 -1.77 10.51 1.02
C ALA A 93 -0.88 11.71 0.67
N ASP A 94 -1.06 12.84 1.35
CA ASP A 94 -0.28 14.05 1.11
C ASP A 94 1.15 13.87 1.62
N PHE A 95 1.30 13.31 2.81
CA PHE A 95 2.60 13.02 3.39
C PHE A 95 3.40 12.04 2.52
N ALA A 96 2.75 11.01 1.99
CA ALA A 96 3.38 10.08 1.08
C ALA A 96 3.88 10.75 -0.22
N LYS A 97 3.13 11.73 -0.75
CA LYS A 97 3.57 12.56 -1.89
C LYS A 97 4.73 13.48 -1.51
N GLU A 98 4.67 14.11 -0.34
CA GLU A 98 5.75 14.93 0.20
C GLU A 98 7.06 14.15 0.31
N LEU A 99 7.00 12.90 0.75
CA LEU A 99 8.14 11.99 0.83
C LEU A 99 8.61 11.45 -0.54
N ASN A 100 7.92 11.81 -1.63
CA ASN A 100 8.19 11.33 -2.98
C ASN A 100 8.15 9.79 -3.09
N LEU A 101 7.20 9.17 -2.40
CA LEU A 101 6.98 7.73 -2.49
C LEU A 101 6.42 7.34 -3.87
N ASP A 102 6.88 6.21 -4.40
CA ASP A 102 6.37 5.69 -5.66
C ASP A 102 4.99 5.04 -5.48
N THR A 103 4.85 4.21 -4.45
CA THR A 103 3.58 3.57 -4.09
C THR A 103 3.41 3.49 -2.58
N ILE A 104 2.17 3.28 -2.16
CA ILE A 104 1.83 3.07 -0.76
C ILE A 104 0.92 1.86 -0.56
N SER A 105 1.10 1.21 0.57
CA SER A 105 0.13 0.30 1.17
C SER A 105 -0.27 0.83 2.54
N PHE A 106 -1.54 0.69 2.86
CA PHE A 106 -2.05 1.10 4.17
C PHE A 106 -3.04 0.06 4.68
N GLN A 107 -2.88 -0.30 5.93
CA GLN A 107 -3.71 -1.29 6.61
C GLN A 107 -4.39 -0.65 7.82
N LYS A 108 -5.59 -1.14 8.14
CA LYS A 108 -6.25 -0.79 9.40
C LYS A 108 -5.44 -1.31 10.57
N LEU A 109 -5.35 -0.54 11.65
CA LEU A 109 -4.81 -1.06 12.90
C LEU A 109 -5.52 -2.36 13.28
N ARG A 110 -4.75 -3.38 13.64
CA ARG A 110 -5.27 -4.71 13.98
C ARG A 110 -4.84 -5.10 15.37
N VAL A 111 -5.73 -5.79 16.05
CA VAL A 111 -5.45 -6.41 17.34
C VAL A 111 -5.14 -7.88 17.12
N GLU A 112 -3.90 -8.26 17.30
CA GLU A 112 -3.46 -9.65 17.18
C GLU A 112 -3.64 -10.42 18.51
N LYS A 113 -3.62 -11.75 18.45
CA LYS A 113 -3.94 -12.62 19.61
C LYS A 113 -3.14 -12.29 20.88
N TYR A 114 -1.87 -11.96 20.75
CA TYR A 114 -0.96 -11.66 21.87
C TYR A 114 -0.51 -10.18 21.90
N SER A 115 -1.27 -9.29 21.27
CA SER A 115 -0.90 -7.88 21.21
C SER A 115 -1.14 -7.18 22.53
N PRO A 116 -0.17 -6.39 23.04
CA PRO A 116 -0.35 -5.49 24.19
C PRO A 116 -1.45 -4.44 23.95
N LEU A 117 -1.82 -4.19 22.72
CA LEU A 117 -2.89 -3.27 22.34
C LEU A 117 -4.24 -3.65 22.99
N LYS A 118 -4.44 -4.93 23.34
CA LYS A 118 -5.66 -5.39 24.05
C LYS A 118 -5.86 -4.67 25.38
N GLU A 119 -4.78 -4.50 26.15
CA GLU A 119 -4.84 -3.80 27.45
C GLU A 119 -5.15 -2.31 27.28
N VAL A 120 -4.60 -1.71 26.21
CA VAL A 120 -4.88 -0.31 25.88
C VAL A 120 -6.37 -0.13 25.51
N ILE A 121 -6.91 -1.01 24.67
CA ILE A 121 -8.30 -0.96 24.24
C ILE A 121 -9.24 -1.21 25.42
N ALA A 122 -8.93 -2.15 26.31
CA ALA A 122 -9.74 -2.43 27.51
C ALA A 122 -9.91 -1.19 28.43
N LYS A 123 -8.93 -0.26 28.35
CA LYS A 123 -8.94 1.02 29.11
C LYS A 123 -9.45 2.20 28.28
N THR A 124 -9.81 1.99 27.00
CA THR A 124 -10.23 3.05 26.09
C THR A 124 -11.65 2.77 25.60
N PRO A 125 -12.69 3.33 26.25
CA PRO A 125 -14.08 3.14 25.83
C PRO A 125 -14.33 3.57 24.38
N GLY A 126 -15.28 2.91 23.72
CA GLY A 126 -15.67 3.24 22.35
C GLY A 126 -14.79 2.61 21.26
N TYR A 127 -13.88 1.71 21.62
CA TYR A 127 -13.06 0.94 20.66
C TYR A 127 -13.31 -0.55 20.77
N TYR A 128 -13.41 -1.22 19.62
CA TYR A 128 -13.84 -2.60 19.50
C TYR A 128 -13.00 -3.39 18.50
N TYR A 129 -12.91 -4.69 18.71
CA TYR A 129 -12.31 -5.64 17.76
C TYR A 129 -12.94 -7.02 17.92
N ASP A 130 -12.76 -7.94 16.98
CA ASP A 130 -13.29 -9.30 17.07
C ASP A 130 -12.55 -10.11 18.16
N LYS A 131 -13.27 -10.99 18.90
CA LYS A 131 -12.73 -11.82 19.98
C LYS A 131 -11.47 -12.61 19.60
N ASN A 132 -11.38 -13.03 18.34
CA ASN A 132 -10.24 -13.78 17.80
C ASN A 132 -9.11 -12.90 17.25
N GLY A 133 -9.20 -11.58 17.44
CA GLY A 133 -8.34 -10.60 16.81
C GLY A 133 -8.93 -10.07 15.51
N GLY A 134 -8.41 -8.95 15.03
CA GLY A 134 -8.93 -8.35 13.81
C GLY A 134 -8.71 -6.84 13.74
N PRO A 135 -9.30 -6.20 12.73
CA PRO A 135 -9.20 -4.75 12.61
C PRO A 135 -9.90 -4.04 13.77
N LEU A 136 -9.25 -2.99 14.27
CA LEU A 136 -9.83 -2.06 15.23
C LEU A 136 -10.92 -1.22 14.55
N TYR A 137 -12.00 -0.96 15.25
CA TYR A 137 -13.05 -0.01 14.88
C TYR A 137 -13.57 0.70 16.12
N SER A 138 -14.38 1.74 15.97
CA SER A 138 -14.86 2.54 17.09
C SER A 138 -16.29 3.01 16.86
N ASP A 139 -16.87 3.64 17.90
CA ASP A 139 -18.17 4.32 17.79
C ASP A 139 -18.15 5.43 16.72
N GLN A 140 -16.99 6.09 16.55
CA GLN A 140 -16.80 7.14 15.55
C GLN A 140 -16.58 6.56 14.14
N PHE A 141 -15.88 5.44 14.02
CA PHE A 141 -15.52 4.84 12.73
C PHE A 141 -15.83 3.34 12.71
N SER A 142 -16.93 2.96 12.07
CA SER A 142 -17.23 1.57 11.76
C SER A 142 -16.25 1.00 10.75
N LEU A 143 -16.22 -0.33 10.59
CA LEU A 143 -15.40 -0.97 9.52
C LEU A 143 -15.77 -0.48 8.12
N LYS A 144 -17.03 -0.07 7.90
CA LYS A 144 -17.51 0.52 6.64
C LYS A 144 -16.94 1.92 6.41
N ASP A 145 -16.90 2.75 7.48
CA ASP A 145 -16.30 4.09 7.43
C ASP A 145 -14.80 4.02 7.18
N LEU A 146 -14.09 3.14 7.87
CA LEU A 146 -12.67 2.89 7.62
C LEU A 146 -12.41 2.42 6.18
N LYS A 147 -13.32 1.66 5.58
CA LYS A 147 -13.23 1.29 4.15
C LYS A 147 -13.42 2.51 3.24
N ARG A 148 -14.33 3.44 3.59
CA ARG A 148 -14.53 4.70 2.88
C ARG A 148 -13.28 5.59 2.96
N VAL A 149 -12.72 5.76 4.16
CA VAL A 149 -11.45 6.50 4.38
C VAL A 149 -10.32 5.91 3.55
N ARG A 150 -10.17 4.58 3.54
CA ARG A 150 -9.21 3.90 2.69
C ARG A 150 -9.31 4.30 1.22
N ASN A 151 -10.53 4.38 0.70
CA ASN A 151 -10.75 4.76 -0.69
C ASN A 151 -10.38 6.24 -0.92
N LYS A 152 -10.64 7.13 0.05
CA LYS A 152 -10.21 8.54 0.00
C LYS A 152 -8.68 8.66 -0.04
N ILE A 153 -7.96 7.95 0.84
CA ILE A 153 -6.49 7.92 0.82
C ILE A 153 -5.99 7.46 -0.55
N LYS A 154 -6.55 6.36 -1.06
CA LYS A 154 -6.15 5.78 -2.34
C LYS A 154 -6.38 6.74 -3.51
N SER A 155 -7.55 7.33 -3.62
CA SER A 155 -7.87 8.25 -4.73
C SER A 155 -7.04 9.55 -4.66
N ARG A 156 -6.73 10.03 -3.44
CA ARG A 156 -5.90 11.22 -3.22
C ARG A 156 -4.43 10.98 -3.57
N PHE A 157 -3.89 9.80 -3.27
CA PHE A 157 -2.50 9.46 -3.59
C PHE A 157 -2.33 9.10 -5.07
N TYR A 158 -3.16 8.18 -5.62
CA TYR A 158 -3.03 7.69 -6.98
C TYR A 158 -3.77 8.58 -8.00
N ASP A 159 -3.40 9.86 -8.06
CA ASP A 159 -3.85 10.76 -9.11
C ASP A 159 -3.05 10.54 -10.42
N ILE A 160 -3.45 11.25 -11.49
CA ILE A 160 -2.82 11.10 -12.80
C ILE A 160 -1.32 11.47 -12.79
N ARG A 161 -0.91 12.40 -11.92
CA ARG A 161 0.50 12.81 -11.79
C ARG A 161 1.32 11.69 -11.15
N GLN A 162 0.78 11.08 -10.10
CA GLN A 162 1.41 9.95 -9.42
C GLN A 162 1.52 8.73 -10.35
N VAL A 163 0.49 8.44 -11.14
CA VAL A 163 0.54 7.35 -12.13
C VAL A 163 1.63 7.61 -13.17
N LYS A 164 1.74 8.83 -13.70
CA LYS A 164 2.82 9.21 -14.63
C LYS A 164 4.20 9.07 -13.98
N HIS A 165 4.35 9.50 -12.73
CA HIS A 165 5.59 9.35 -11.96
C HIS A 165 5.99 7.89 -11.84
N ILE A 166 5.08 7.01 -11.41
CA ILE A 166 5.30 5.57 -11.29
C ILE A 166 5.79 4.97 -12.61
N VAL A 167 5.07 5.22 -13.70
CA VAL A 167 5.42 4.69 -15.03
C VAL A 167 6.81 5.15 -15.45
N SER A 168 7.10 6.46 -15.33
CA SER A 168 8.40 7.03 -15.67
C SER A 168 9.52 6.42 -14.82
N LYS A 169 9.31 6.26 -13.51
CA LYS A 169 10.33 5.73 -12.61
C LYS A 169 10.60 4.26 -12.84
N VAL A 170 9.57 3.44 -12.98
CA VAL A 170 9.67 2.00 -13.29
C VAL A 170 10.47 1.76 -14.56
N TRP A 171 10.24 2.59 -15.59
CA TRP A 171 11.01 2.57 -16.83
C TRP A 171 12.47 2.97 -16.61
N ARG A 172 12.70 4.11 -15.95
CA ARG A 172 14.03 4.67 -15.71
C ARG A 172 14.98 3.73 -14.95
N ILE A 173 14.46 3.02 -13.93
CA ILE A 173 15.27 2.10 -13.11
C ILE A 173 15.35 0.69 -13.69
N GLY A 174 14.73 0.45 -14.86
CA GLY A 174 14.79 -0.82 -15.58
C GLY A 174 14.03 -1.97 -14.93
N LEU A 175 12.93 -1.68 -14.20
CA LEU A 175 12.04 -2.72 -13.68
C LEU A 175 11.18 -3.36 -14.77
N ILE A 176 10.89 -2.61 -15.84
CA ILE A 176 10.16 -3.11 -17.02
C ILE A 176 11.07 -2.96 -18.23
N LYS A 177 11.25 -4.03 -18.98
CA LYS A 177 11.98 -4.06 -20.26
C LYS A 177 11.00 -3.83 -21.42
N LYS A 178 11.53 -3.46 -22.59
CA LYS A 178 10.72 -3.33 -23.82
C LYS A 178 9.99 -4.64 -24.19
N SER A 179 10.63 -5.79 -23.95
CA SER A 179 10.01 -7.12 -24.12
C SER A 179 8.78 -7.33 -23.23
N ASP A 180 8.81 -6.81 -21.99
CA ASP A 180 7.72 -6.99 -21.03
C ASP A 180 6.50 -6.16 -21.45
N LEU A 181 6.72 -5.00 -22.07
CA LEU A 181 5.65 -4.18 -22.66
C LEU A 181 4.96 -4.89 -23.82
N LEU A 182 5.74 -5.49 -24.71
CA LEU A 182 5.18 -6.30 -25.80
C LEU A 182 4.32 -7.44 -25.24
N MET A 183 4.85 -8.19 -24.28
CA MET A 183 4.12 -9.27 -23.62
C MET A 183 2.86 -8.77 -22.90
N PHE A 184 2.91 -7.59 -22.28
CA PHE A 184 1.73 -6.96 -21.66
C PHE A 184 0.65 -6.60 -22.70
N PHE A 185 1.03 -6.01 -23.84
CA PHE A 185 0.09 -5.70 -24.92
C PHE A 185 -0.57 -6.96 -25.49
N PHE A 186 0.17 -8.05 -25.67
CA PHE A 186 -0.41 -9.32 -26.11
C PHE A 186 -1.28 -10.00 -25.04
N SER A 187 -1.00 -9.82 -23.77
CA SER A 187 -1.80 -10.38 -22.67
C SER A 187 -3.01 -9.52 -22.29
N LEU A 188 -3.02 -8.23 -22.65
CA LEU A 188 -4.09 -7.29 -22.28
C LEU A 188 -5.49 -7.73 -22.73
N PRO A 189 -5.72 -8.22 -23.97
CA PRO A 189 -7.02 -8.73 -24.38
C PRO A 189 -7.50 -9.90 -23.54
N LEU A 190 -6.60 -10.83 -23.19
CA LEU A 190 -6.89 -11.98 -22.33
C LEU A 190 -7.23 -11.56 -20.89
N LEU A 191 -6.54 -10.57 -20.36
CA LEU A 191 -6.81 -9.98 -19.04
C LEU A 191 -8.18 -9.30 -19.02
N LEU A 192 -8.45 -8.46 -20.01
CA LEU A 192 -9.76 -7.80 -20.17
C LEU A 192 -10.89 -8.81 -20.30
N PHE A 193 -10.71 -9.86 -21.11
CA PHE A 193 -11.69 -10.95 -21.23
C PHE A 193 -11.93 -11.65 -19.90
N ARG A 194 -10.89 -11.96 -19.12
CA ARG A 194 -11.03 -12.58 -17.79
C ARG A 194 -11.76 -11.68 -16.80
N VAL A 195 -11.48 -10.39 -16.80
CA VAL A 195 -12.15 -9.41 -15.94
C VAL A 195 -13.62 -9.28 -16.32
N LEU A 196 -13.92 -9.12 -17.60
CA LEU A 196 -15.30 -9.05 -18.10
C LEU A 196 -16.08 -10.34 -17.78
N LYS A 197 -15.50 -11.51 -18.05
CA LYS A 197 -16.09 -12.81 -17.68
C LYS A 197 -16.40 -12.89 -16.19
N ARG A 198 -15.47 -12.45 -15.33
CA ARG A 198 -15.67 -12.45 -13.87
C ARG A 198 -16.79 -11.50 -13.42
N GLU A 199 -16.90 -10.32 -14.02
CA GLU A 199 -17.97 -9.36 -13.71
C GLU A 199 -19.33 -9.85 -14.22
N VAL A 200 -19.39 -10.44 -15.41
CA VAL A 200 -20.61 -11.09 -15.95
C VAL A 200 -21.07 -12.22 -15.03
N LEU A 201 -20.16 -13.11 -14.62
CA LEU A 201 -20.47 -14.23 -13.71
C LEU A 201 -20.95 -13.76 -12.33
N LYS A 202 -20.39 -12.66 -11.78
CA LYS A 202 -20.88 -12.08 -10.52
C LYS A 202 -22.32 -11.58 -10.66
N ARG A 203 -22.64 -10.87 -11.73
CA ARG A 203 -23.99 -10.35 -12.00
C ARG A 203 -25.03 -11.45 -12.26
N VAL A 204 -24.61 -12.53 -12.94
CA VAL A 204 -25.46 -13.71 -13.12
C VAL A 204 -25.80 -14.38 -11.78
N LYS A 205 -24.80 -14.48 -10.87
CA LYS A 205 -25.00 -15.04 -9.52
C LYS A 205 -25.84 -14.15 -8.61
N SER A 206 -25.81 -12.82 -8.79
CA SER A 206 -26.58 -11.87 -7.97
C SER A 206 -28.06 -11.76 -8.37
N LYS A 207 -28.54 -12.49 -9.39
CA LYS A 207 -29.91 -12.45 -9.93
C LYS A 207 -30.40 -11.04 -10.34
N GLU A 208 -29.53 -10.08 -10.55
CA GLU A 208 -29.94 -8.75 -11.01
C GLU A 208 -30.41 -8.78 -12.48
N PRO A 209 -31.63 -8.26 -12.78
CA PRO A 209 -32.18 -8.22 -14.14
C PRO A 209 -31.53 -7.08 -14.94
N GLY A 210 -30.41 -7.33 -15.61
CA GLY A 210 -29.75 -6.37 -16.48
C GLY A 210 -29.34 -6.97 -17.82
N PHE A 211 -29.11 -6.12 -18.83
CA PHE A 211 -28.68 -6.53 -20.17
C PHE A 211 -27.48 -7.49 -20.14
N VAL A 212 -26.52 -7.24 -19.26
CA VAL A 212 -25.32 -8.06 -19.05
C VAL A 212 -25.66 -9.43 -18.42
N GLY A 213 -26.67 -9.50 -17.59
CA GLY A 213 -27.19 -10.77 -17.05
C GLY A 213 -27.82 -11.66 -18.09
N LYS A 214 -28.43 -11.08 -19.16
CA LYS A 214 -28.99 -11.84 -20.30
C LYS A 214 -27.86 -12.45 -21.16
N ILE A 215 -26.80 -11.72 -21.43
CA ILE A 215 -25.64 -12.24 -22.18
C ILE A 215 -24.91 -13.32 -21.37
N GLY A 216 -24.79 -13.16 -20.05
CA GLY A 216 -24.13 -14.14 -19.17
C GLY A 216 -24.83 -15.50 -19.15
N ARG A 217 -26.16 -15.55 -19.28
CA ARG A 217 -26.92 -16.81 -19.38
C ARG A 217 -26.71 -17.55 -20.71
N PHE A 218 -26.37 -16.83 -21.76
CA PHE A 218 -26.08 -17.43 -23.07
C PHE A 218 -24.76 -18.22 -23.08
N PHE A 219 -23.79 -17.82 -22.24
CA PHE A 219 -22.48 -18.48 -22.11
C PHE A 219 -22.40 -19.49 -20.96
N TYR A 220 -23.42 -19.60 -20.14
CA TYR A 220 -23.47 -20.54 -19.02
C TYR A 220 -24.39 -21.71 -19.38
N GLN A 221 -23.84 -22.81 -19.92
CA GLN A 221 -24.45 -24.12 -19.89
C GLN A 221 -23.83 -24.92 -18.74
N PRO A 222 -24.60 -25.29 -17.72
CA PRO A 222 -24.11 -26.26 -16.73
C PRO A 222 -24.00 -27.63 -17.41
N SER A 223 -22.80 -28.20 -17.38
CA SER A 223 -22.57 -29.61 -17.66
C SER A 223 -23.09 -30.47 -16.55
#